data_3df2df24ec91923f4a3863995653da72
#
_entry.id   3df2df24ec91923f4a3863995653da72
#
_cell.length_a   1.000
_cell.length_b   1.000
_cell.length_c   1.000
_cell.angle_alpha   90.00
_cell.angle_beta   90.00
_cell.angle_gamma   90.00
#
_symmetry.space_group_name_H-M   'P 1'
#
loop_
_entity.id
_entity.type
_entity.pdbx_description
1 polymer ?
#
loop_
_entity_poly.entity_id
_entity_poly.type
_entity_poly.pdbx_seq_one_letter_code
_entity_poly.pdbx_strand_id
1 'polypeptide(L)'
;SAASDVYKRQYRNSALRRMKRINDDRSAITDPTILERLNYAHSEFSIASAIYYYYLQQEQQSLEAINEIKVDEGLERDTAQLLYYYYMKGSGGMYEAPTQEEVVLGEFNYLVDCLRISHDLGYVYFEANASQAMAELLKERKNYDLLMARRPSVMRGINTEDLPWEELVMSFAENALQLFKTYGDLYQISGTYRTLASCCNEQGRYEEALSYLSEALGYVNRHHEKFYHCTDTTDRLRPYVPMASTSIELQWINDDGIKTVPEWIARFREQLSVTYAALGMKPESDYNRNIYLDILDYTRQDKELESRYIALEKESEQLTGLLAVVIIGIIVLIVLFWILNRQWKVRNTLYIAKLKRTLDICRKITASVPSDANEVDDVISAMH
;
A
#
# COMPACT_ATOMS: atom_id res chain seq x y z
N SER A 1 15.27 -12.87 -2.74
CA SER A 1 15.19 -13.57 -4.04
C SER A 1 13.80 -13.46 -4.62
N ALA A 2 13.67 -13.41 -5.95
CA ALA A 2 12.40 -13.31 -6.68
C ALA A 2 11.36 -14.36 -6.23
N ALA A 3 11.80 -15.56 -5.84
CA ALA A 3 10.93 -16.62 -5.30
C ALA A 3 10.32 -16.23 -3.94
N SER A 4 11.10 -15.62 -3.02
CA SER A 4 10.59 -15.17 -1.71
C SER A 4 9.54 -14.06 -1.87
N ASP A 5 9.72 -13.17 -2.83
CA ASP A 5 8.81 -12.06 -3.08
C ASP A 5 7.52 -12.51 -3.78
N VAL A 6 7.61 -13.50 -4.66
CA VAL A 6 6.42 -14.18 -5.23
C VAL A 6 5.59 -14.83 -4.14
N TYR A 7 6.20 -15.54 -3.16
CA TYR A 7 5.46 -16.13 -2.05
C TYR A 7 4.80 -15.07 -1.15
N LYS A 8 5.53 -14.02 -0.77
CA LYS A 8 4.96 -12.91 0.02
C LYS A 8 3.77 -12.28 -0.68
N ARG A 9 3.89 -12.05 -1.99
CA ARG A 9 2.81 -11.52 -2.84
C ARG A 9 1.61 -12.44 -2.89
N GLN A 10 1.80 -13.75 -3.07
CA GLN A 10 0.71 -14.73 -3.07
C GLN A 10 -0.02 -14.78 -1.73
N TYR A 11 0.71 -14.73 -0.61
CA TYR A 11 0.11 -14.69 0.73
C TYR A 11 -0.69 -13.41 0.93
N ARG A 12 -0.14 -12.25 0.55
CA ARG A 12 -0.85 -10.97 0.62
C ARG A 12 -2.12 -10.98 -0.21
N ASN A 13 -2.06 -11.40 -1.47
CA ASN A 13 -3.23 -11.46 -2.35
C ASN A 13 -4.28 -12.47 -1.86
N SER A 14 -3.85 -13.56 -1.22
CA SER A 14 -4.77 -14.49 -0.57
C SER A 14 -5.44 -13.87 0.65
N ALA A 15 -4.70 -13.12 1.47
CA ALA A 15 -5.24 -12.38 2.61
C ALA A 15 -6.22 -11.30 2.16
N LEU A 16 -5.86 -10.50 1.16
CA LEU A 16 -6.72 -9.46 0.57
C LEU A 16 -8.04 -10.03 0.07
N ARG A 17 -8.01 -11.14 -0.67
CA ARG A 17 -9.24 -11.80 -1.16
C ARG A 17 -10.11 -12.31 -0.01
N ARG A 18 -9.51 -12.82 1.06
CA ARG A 18 -10.25 -13.27 2.26
C ARG A 18 -10.87 -12.10 3.01
N MET A 19 -10.10 -11.03 3.22
CA MET A 19 -10.59 -9.80 3.87
C MET A 19 -11.74 -9.17 3.07
N LYS A 20 -11.62 -9.08 1.74
CA LYS A 20 -12.68 -8.57 0.87
C LYS A 20 -13.97 -9.38 1.03
N ARG A 21 -13.90 -10.71 0.98
CA ARG A 21 -15.09 -11.59 1.20
C ARG A 21 -15.73 -11.35 2.56
N ILE A 22 -14.91 -11.26 3.61
CA ILE A 22 -15.42 -11.03 4.97
C ILE A 22 -16.06 -9.65 5.09
N ASN A 23 -15.49 -8.63 4.44
CA ASN A 23 -16.09 -7.29 4.39
C ASN A 23 -17.41 -7.27 3.60
N ASP A 24 -17.51 -8.01 2.50
CA ASP A 24 -18.76 -8.14 1.74
C ASP A 24 -19.86 -8.79 2.58
N ASP A 25 -19.51 -9.74 3.46
CA ASP A 25 -20.45 -10.43 4.38
C ASP A 25 -20.59 -9.71 5.74
N ARG A 26 -19.91 -8.58 5.96
CA ARG A 26 -19.85 -7.87 7.26
C ARG A 26 -21.24 -7.50 7.79
N SER A 27 -22.16 -7.11 6.92
CA SER A 27 -23.53 -6.76 7.31
C SER A 27 -24.33 -7.93 7.87
N ALA A 28 -23.92 -9.16 7.58
CA ALA A 28 -24.54 -10.39 8.12
C ALA A 28 -23.99 -10.80 9.49
N ILE A 29 -22.85 -10.21 9.92
CA ILE A 29 -22.21 -10.50 11.21
C ILE A 29 -22.86 -9.65 12.29
N THR A 30 -23.59 -10.30 13.20
CA THR A 30 -24.30 -9.64 14.30
C THR A 30 -23.58 -9.77 15.64
N ASP A 31 -22.61 -10.68 15.77
CA ASP A 31 -21.85 -10.89 17.00
C ASP A 31 -20.80 -9.78 17.17
N PRO A 32 -20.89 -8.95 18.25
CA PRO A 32 -19.95 -7.86 18.49
C PRO A 32 -18.50 -8.31 18.64
N THR A 33 -18.27 -9.50 19.24
CA THR A 33 -16.92 -10.05 19.44
C THR A 33 -16.26 -10.43 18.14
N ILE A 34 -17.03 -10.96 17.19
CA ILE A 34 -16.55 -11.30 15.85
C ILE A 34 -16.26 -10.02 15.07
N LEU A 35 -17.14 -9.01 15.15
CA LEU A 35 -16.92 -7.71 14.49
C LEU A 35 -15.66 -7.02 15.01
N GLU A 36 -15.42 -7.06 16.32
CA GLU A 36 -14.23 -6.49 16.93
C GLU A 36 -12.94 -7.17 16.45
N ARG A 37 -12.92 -8.51 16.40
CA ARG A 37 -11.78 -9.27 15.85
C ARG A 37 -11.57 -9.01 14.38
N LEU A 38 -12.63 -8.82 13.62
CA LEU A 38 -12.56 -8.49 12.22
C LEU A 38 -11.96 -7.10 12.01
N ASN A 39 -12.39 -6.10 12.77
CA ASN A 39 -11.86 -4.74 12.72
C ASN A 39 -10.37 -4.72 13.06
N TYR A 40 -9.98 -5.45 14.12
CA TYR A 40 -8.57 -5.62 14.48
C TYR A 40 -7.76 -6.24 13.34
N ALA A 41 -8.20 -7.37 12.80
CA ALA A 41 -7.51 -8.03 11.69
C ALA A 41 -7.44 -7.17 10.43
N HIS A 42 -8.48 -6.38 10.15
CA HIS A 42 -8.49 -5.44 9.04
C HIS A 42 -7.45 -4.33 9.24
N SER A 43 -7.40 -3.74 10.43
CA SER A 43 -6.41 -2.69 10.76
C SER A 43 -4.97 -3.21 10.65
N GLU A 44 -4.69 -4.41 11.20
CA GLU A 44 -3.37 -5.05 11.05
C GLU A 44 -2.99 -5.30 9.59
N PHE A 45 -3.95 -5.82 8.81
CA PHE A 45 -3.72 -6.06 7.38
C PHE A 45 -3.48 -4.77 6.61
N SER A 46 -4.23 -3.70 6.91
CA SER A 46 -4.08 -2.39 6.27
C SER A 46 -2.74 -1.74 6.62
N ILE A 47 -2.31 -1.79 7.89
CA ILE A 47 -0.99 -1.33 8.33
C ILE A 47 0.12 -2.10 7.60
N ALA A 48 0.05 -3.44 7.60
CA ALA A 48 1.05 -4.27 6.93
C ALA A 48 1.10 -4.02 5.41
N SER A 49 -0.05 -3.77 4.79
CA SER A 49 -0.15 -3.42 3.37
C SER A 49 0.44 -2.05 3.08
N ALA A 50 0.16 -1.04 3.91
CA ALA A 50 0.73 0.30 3.77
C ALA A 50 2.25 0.26 3.84
N ILE A 51 2.82 -0.47 4.82
CA ILE A 51 4.26 -0.68 4.96
C ILE A 51 4.85 -1.38 3.73
N TYR A 52 4.20 -2.43 3.25
CA TYR A 52 4.64 -3.16 2.07
C TYR A 52 4.72 -2.24 0.84
N TYR A 53 3.68 -1.45 0.58
CA TYR A 53 3.66 -0.50 -0.52
C TYR A 53 4.66 0.65 -0.33
N TYR A 54 4.87 1.09 0.90
CA TYR A 54 5.89 2.10 1.21
C TYR A 54 7.30 1.63 0.83
N TYR A 55 7.67 0.40 1.20
CA TYR A 55 8.97 -0.18 0.81
C TYR A 55 9.12 -0.37 -0.71
N LEU A 56 8.02 -0.56 -1.43
CA LEU A 56 8.02 -0.60 -2.88
C LEU A 56 7.98 0.80 -3.51
N GLN A 57 7.95 1.88 -2.70
CA GLN A 57 7.77 3.28 -3.12
C GLN A 57 6.49 3.49 -3.96
N GLN A 58 5.46 2.76 -3.66
CA GLN A 58 4.13 2.91 -4.24
C GLN A 58 3.27 3.76 -3.29
N GLU A 59 3.52 5.06 -3.32
CA GLU A 59 2.94 6.04 -2.39
C GLU A 59 1.42 6.00 -2.40
N GLN A 60 0.80 5.97 -3.57
CA GLN A 60 -0.66 5.97 -3.67
C GLN A 60 -1.30 4.75 -3.01
N GLN A 61 -0.77 3.55 -3.28
CA GLN A 61 -1.28 2.32 -2.68
C GLN A 61 -1.02 2.26 -1.16
N SER A 62 0.10 2.84 -0.71
CA SER A 62 0.39 2.98 0.71
C SER A 62 -0.64 3.90 1.40
N LEU A 63 -0.94 5.04 0.79
CA LEU A 63 -1.96 5.98 1.27
C LEU A 63 -3.36 5.36 1.27
N GLU A 64 -3.75 4.69 0.18
CA GLU A 64 -5.03 3.99 0.11
C GLU A 64 -5.16 2.97 1.25
N ALA A 65 -4.14 2.14 1.47
CA ALA A 65 -4.15 1.12 2.51
C ALA A 65 -4.25 1.71 3.93
N ILE A 66 -3.49 2.76 4.23
CA ILE A 66 -3.53 3.38 5.57
C ILE A 66 -4.84 4.14 5.81
N ASN A 67 -5.43 4.73 4.76
CA ASN A 67 -6.69 5.47 4.84
C ASN A 67 -7.93 4.56 4.96
N GLU A 68 -7.82 3.26 4.67
CA GLU A 68 -8.88 2.29 4.95
C GLU A 68 -9.10 2.04 6.45
N ILE A 69 -8.14 2.42 7.30
CA ILE A 69 -8.21 2.20 8.75
C ILE A 69 -9.17 3.20 9.38
N LYS A 70 -10.13 2.69 10.14
CA LYS A 70 -11.06 3.46 10.94
C LYS A 70 -10.67 3.37 12.40
N VAL A 71 -10.11 4.44 12.94
CA VAL A 71 -9.55 4.50 14.29
C VAL A 71 -10.62 4.19 15.36
N ASP A 72 -11.80 4.75 15.22
CA ASP A 72 -12.97 4.61 16.12
C ASP A 72 -13.65 3.23 16.07
N GLU A 73 -13.33 2.38 15.10
CA GLU A 73 -13.93 1.04 14.96
C GLU A 73 -13.12 -0.09 15.64
N GLY A 74 -12.22 0.21 16.58
CA GLY A 74 -11.50 -0.81 17.37
C GLY A 74 -9.99 -0.63 17.48
N LEU A 75 -9.37 0.24 16.68
CA LEU A 75 -7.93 0.51 16.76
C LEU A 75 -7.54 1.11 18.13
N GLU A 76 -8.40 1.96 18.71
CA GLU A 76 -8.16 2.58 20.01
C GLU A 76 -8.04 1.56 21.16
N ARG A 77 -8.51 0.33 21.00
CA ARG A 77 -8.44 -0.72 22.01
C ARG A 77 -7.09 -1.42 22.07
N ASP A 78 -6.32 -1.34 21.00
CA ASP A 78 -4.95 -1.84 20.94
C ASP A 78 -3.97 -0.68 20.84
N THR A 79 -3.41 -0.29 21.96
CA THR A 79 -2.49 0.85 22.04
C THR A 79 -1.27 0.68 21.14
N ALA A 80 -0.75 -0.54 20.97
CA ALA A 80 0.41 -0.78 20.11
C ALA A 80 0.07 -0.55 18.63
N GLN A 81 -1.11 -1.03 18.17
CA GLN A 81 -1.58 -0.75 16.81
C GLN A 81 -1.88 0.74 16.61
N LEU A 82 -2.51 1.39 17.58
CA LEU A 82 -2.78 2.83 17.52
C LEU A 82 -1.51 3.64 17.40
N LEU A 83 -0.49 3.33 18.21
CA LEU A 83 0.82 3.98 18.15
C LEU A 83 1.51 3.74 16.82
N TYR A 84 1.39 2.52 16.29
CA TYR A 84 1.96 2.21 14.98
C TYR A 84 1.27 3.01 13.87
N TYR A 85 -0.05 3.08 13.89
CA TYR A 85 -0.82 3.92 12.96
C TYR A 85 -0.41 5.40 13.05
N TYR A 86 -0.31 5.96 14.25
CA TYR A 86 0.11 7.34 14.45
C TYR A 86 1.53 7.59 13.94
N TYR A 87 2.45 6.69 14.25
CA TYR A 87 3.82 6.75 13.73
C TYR A 87 3.85 6.73 12.20
N MET A 88 3.12 5.82 11.56
CA MET A 88 3.05 5.73 10.10
C MET A 88 2.49 7.00 9.47
N LYS A 89 1.43 7.57 10.05
CA LYS A 89 0.85 8.83 9.57
C LYS A 89 1.77 10.03 9.79
N GLY A 90 2.61 9.99 10.79
CA GLY A 90 3.51 11.10 11.14
C GLY A 90 4.93 10.99 10.60
N SER A 91 5.38 9.82 10.12
CA SER A 91 6.78 9.58 9.75
C SER A 91 7.15 9.99 8.31
N GLY A 92 6.25 10.66 7.60
CA GLY A 92 6.47 11.14 6.24
C GLY A 92 5.96 10.20 5.15
N GLY A 93 5.23 10.78 4.20
CA GLY A 93 4.74 10.08 3.01
C GLY A 93 3.47 9.24 3.19
N MET A 94 2.89 9.15 4.40
CA MET A 94 1.63 8.42 4.65
C MET A 94 0.49 9.33 5.13
N TYR A 95 0.67 10.63 5.02
CA TYR A 95 -0.35 11.63 5.26
C TYR A 95 -0.53 12.49 4.02
N GLU A 96 -1.77 12.71 3.61
CA GLU A 96 -2.12 13.49 2.44
C GLU A 96 -2.98 14.69 2.84
N ALA A 97 -2.65 15.85 2.31
CA ALA A 97 -3.42 17.08 2.46
C ALA A 97 -3.25 17.95 1.21
N PRO A 98 -4.13 18.94 0.95
CA PRO A 98 -4.08 19.78 -0.24
C PRO A 98 -2.79 20.58 -0.41
N THR A 99 -2.13 20.94 0.69
CA THR A 99 -0.89 21.72 0.66
C THR A 99 0.20 21.05 1.49
N GLN A 100 1.48 21.30 1.11
CA GLN A 100 2.62 20.80 1.86
C GLN A 100 2.66 21.31 3.31
N GLU A 101 2.19 22.55 3.56
CA GLU A 101 2.07 23.08 4.91
C GLU A 101 1.09 22.25 5.76
N GLU A 102 -0.06 21.89 5.19
CA GLU A 102 -1.05 21.05 5.88
C GLU A 102 -0.54 19.63 6.10
N VAL A 103 0.29 19.08 5.18
CA VAL A 103 0.97 17.79 5.38
C VAL A 103 1.87 17.87 6.61
N VAL A 104 2.76 18.87 6.68
CA VAL A 104 3.66 19.05 7.83
C VAL A 104 2.89 19.21 9.15
N LEU A 105 1.80 19.99 9.14
CA LEU A 105 0.95 20.17 10.32
C LEU A 105 0.24 18.88 10.75
N GLY A 106 -0.21 18.08 9.80
CA GLY A 106 -0.85 16.81 10.05
C GLY A 106 0.12 15.76 10.59
N GLU A 107 1.27 15.58 9.94
CA GLU A 107 2.34 14.69 10.38
C GLU A 107 2.80 15.03 11.80
N PHE A 108 3.02 16.33 12.07
CA PHE A 108 3.39 16.81 13.40
C PHE A 108 2.38 16.42 14.47
N ASN A 109 1.07 16.59 14.21
CA ASN A 109 0.03 16.25 15.19
C ASN A 109 0.07 14.74 15.51
N TYR A 110 0.18 13.86 14.50
CA TYR A 110 0.30 12.43 14.70
C TYR A 110 1.55 12.04 15.49
N LEU A 111 2.70 12.68 15.20
CA LEU A 111 3.93 12.43 15.95
C LEU A 111 3.83 12.88 17.41
N VAL A 112 3.22 14.03 17.69
CA VAL A 112 2.99 14.50 19.06
C VAL A 112 2.09 13.54 19.83
N ASP A 113 1.00 13.06 19.24
CA ASP A 113 0.11 12.09 19.88
C ASP A 113 0.82 10.75 20.11
N CYS A 114 1.58 10.26 19.11
CA CYS A 114 2.40 9.06 19.25
C CYS A 114 3.41 9.20 20.39
N LEU A 115 4.15 10.31 20.41
CA LEU A 115 5.17 10.59 21.43
C LEU A 115 4.56 10.64 22.84
N ARG A 116 3.47 11.39 23.00
CA ARG A 116 2.79 11.56 24.30
C ARG A 116 2.24 10.24 24.84
N ILE A 117 1.48 9.50 24.00
CA ILE A 117 0.86 8.24 24.44
C ILE A 117 1.92 7.17 24.71
N SER A 118 2.94 7.08 23.86
CA SER A 118 4.02 6.11 24.06
C SER A 118 4.84 6.39 25.31
N HIS A 119 5.13 7.66 25.62
CA HIS A 119 5.80 8.09 26.84
C HIS A 119 4.96 7.77 28.07
N ASP A 120 3.69 8.21 28.11
CA ASP A 120 2.78 8.04 29.24
C ASP A 120 2.52 6.57 29.59
N LEU A 121 2.50 5.68 28.58
CA LEU A 121 2.23 4.27 28.76
C LEU A 121 3.48 3.37 28.72
N GLY A 122 4.67 3.95 28.57
CA GLY A 122 5.95 3.23 28.60
C GLY A 122 6.23 2.36 27.35
N TYR A 123 5.69 2.74 26.18
CA TYR A 123 5.99 2.08 24.91
C TYR A 123 7.29 2.60 24.30
N VAL A 124 8.42 2.24 24.90
CA VAL A 124 9.79 2.73 24.60
C VAL A 124 10.11 2.69 23.10
N TYR A 125 9.73 1.63 22.40
CA TYR A 125 10.02 1.49 20.97
C TYR A 125 9.29 2.55 20.13
N PHE A 126 8.04 2.85 20.42
CA PHE A 126 7.27 3.87 19.71
C PHE A 126 7.68 5.29 20.12
N GLU A 127 8.04 5.50 21.37
CA GLU A 127 8.62 6.76 21.83
C GLU A 127 9.92 7.08 21.08
N ALA A 128 10.79 6.09 20.93
CA ALA A 128 12.04 6.25 20.18
C ALA A 128 11.78 6.57 18.70
N ASN A 129 10.87 5.82 18.05
CA ASN A 129 10.50 6.04 16.65
C ASN A 129 9.87 7.43 16.44
N ALA A 130 8.95 7.84 17.32
CA ALA A 130 8.31 9.16 17.25
C ALA A 130 9.32 10.30 17.48
N SER A 131 10.26 10.13 18.43
CA SER A 131 11.34 11.09 18.67
C SER A 131 12.25 11.22 17.44
N GLN A 132 12.65 10.11 16.84
CA GLN A 132 13.46 10.13 15.62
C GLN A 132 12.74 10.83 14.46
N ALA A 133 11.46 10.50 14.25
CA ALA A 133 10.65 11.13 13.20
C ALA A 133 10.42 12.63 13.46
N MET A 134 10.28 13.03 14.73
CA MET A 134 10.19 14.43 15.11
C MET A 134 11.47 15.19 14.76
N ALA A 135 12.65 14.61 15.02
CA ALA A 135 13.93 15.19 14.60
C ALA A 135 14.01 15.35 13.08
N GLU A 136 13.60 14.32 12.32
CA GLU A 136 13.57 14.37 10.84
C GLU A 136 12.60 15.44 10.31
N LEU A 137 11.44 15.64 10.95
CA LEU A 137 10.47 16.68 10.56
C LEU A 137 11.00 18.09 10.88
N LEU A 138 11.59 18.28 12.06
CA LEU A 138 12.03 19.58 12.56
C LEU A 138 13.41 20.00 12.04
N LYS A 139 14.23 19.11 11.48
CA LYS A 139 15.57 19.45 10.96
C LYS A 139 15.52 20.51 9.87
N GLU A 140 14.45 20.54 9.08
CA GLU A 140 14.21 21.61 8.11
C GLU A 140 13.70 22.88 8.83
N ARG A 141 14.49 23.93 8.84
CA ARG A 141 14.17 25.18 9.51
C ARG A 141 12.79 25.74 9.13
N LYS A 142 12.42 25.62 7.84
CA LYS A 142 11.09 26.05 7.35
C LYS A 142 9.92 25.35 8.05
N ASN A 143 10.06 24.03 8.37
CA ASN A 143 9.04 23.28 9.08
C ASN A 143 8.93 23.72 10.53
N TYR A 144 10.08 23.92 11.21
CA TYR A 144 10.11 24.47 12.56
C TYR A 144 9.43 25.84 12.63
N ASP A 145 9.77 26.79 11.74
CA ASP A 145 9.21 28.12 11.71
C ASP A 145 7.68 28.08 11.43
N LEU A 146 7.22 27.19 10.52
CA LEU A 146 5.80 26.97 10.26
C LEU A 146 5.07 26.49 11.52
N LEU A 147 5.64 25.51 12.25
CA LEU A 147 5.05 24.93 13.45
C LEU A 147 5.04 25.95 14.61
N MET A 148 6.10 26.74 14.76
CA MET A 148 6.11 27.84 15.72
C MET A 148 5.03 28.88 15.44
N ALA A 149 4.77 29.18 14.18
CA ALA A 149 3.72 30.13 13.80
C ALA A 149 2.28 29.54 13.94
N ARG A 150 2.06 28.27 13.60
CA ARG A 150 0.73 27.65 13.52
C ARG A 150 0.34 26.86 14.77
N ARG A 151 1.31 26.33 15.54
CA ARG A 151 1.12 25.48 16.73
C ARG A 151 1.96 25.90 17.92
N PRO A 152 2.02 27.20 18.28
CA PRO A 152 2.97 27.70 19.29
C PRO A 152 2.77 27.09 20.67
N SER A 153 1.54 26.72 21.05
CA SER A 153 1.26 26.09 22.34
C SER A 153 1.77 24.65 22.41
N VAL A 154 1.61 23.89 21.30
CA VAL A 154 2.09 22.51 21.22
C VAL A 154 3.62 22.50 21.15
N MET A 155 4.21 23.37 20.35
CA MET A 155 5.67 23.52 20.28
C MET A 155 6.30 23.85 21.63
N ARG A 156 5.70 24.75 22.42
CA ARG A 156 6.14 24.98 23.80
C ARG A 156 5.95 23.79 24.72
N GLY A 157 4.93 22.97 24.47
CA GLY A 157 4.69 21.76 25.25
C GLY A 157 5.73 20.67 25.01
N ILE A 158 6.29 20.57 23.79
CA ILE A 158 7.37 19.62 23.48
C ILE A 158 8.78 20.20 23.71
N ASN A 159 8.92 21.52 23.73
CA ASN A 159 10.17 22.23 24.06
C ASN A 159 10.06 22.88 25.44
N THR A 160 9.97 22.08 26.48
CA THR A 160 9.78 22.55 27.85
C THR A 160 11.02 23.27 28.43
N GLU A 161 12.19 23.01 27.87
CA GLU A 161 13.47 23.58 28.26
C GLU A 161 13.81 24.86 27.49
N ASP A 162 12.93 25.30 26.59
CA ASP A 162 13.11 26.50 25.73
C ASP A 162 14.42 26.46 24.94
N LEU A 163 14.76 25.27 24.43
CA LEU A 163 15.97 25.05 23.63
C LEU A 163 15.88 25.78 22.29
N PRO A 164 17.00 26.35 21.80
CA PRO A 164 17.06 26.85 20.42
C PRO A 164 16.82 25.72 19.41
N TRP A 165 16.43 26.11 18.19
CA TRP A 165 16.07 25.15 17.16
C TRP A 165 17.10 23.99 16.95
N GLU A 166 18.37 24.39 16.84
CA GLU A 166 19.46 23.45 16.61
C GLU A 166 19.58 22.41 17.73
N GLU A 167 19.45 22.83 18.97
CA GLU A 167 19.54 21.97 20.15
C GLU A 167 18.27 21.12 20.31
N LEU A 168 17.08 21.69 20.03
CA LEU A 168 15.82 20.97 20.10
C LEU A 168 15.81 19.78 19.13
N VAL A 169 16.22 20.01 17.88
CA VAL A 169 16.27 18.95 16.86
C VAL A 169 17.23 17.84 17.29
N MET A 170 18.42 18.21 17.79
CA MET A 170 19.39 17.24 18.28
C MET A 170 18.87 16.49 19.50
N SER A 171 18.19 17.15 20.44
CA SER A 171 17.65 16.50 21.64
C SER A 171 16.66 15.38 21.32
N PHE A 172 15.79 15.56 20.31
CA PHE A 172 14.90 14.52 19.85
C PHE A 172 15.66 13.31 19.26
N ALA A 173 16.68 13.57 18.43
CA ALA A 173 17.47 12.49 17.84
C ALA A 173 18.32 11.76 18.88
N GLU A 174 18.88 12.47 19.85
CA GLU A 174 19.65 11.89 20.95
C GLU A 174 18.78 11.08 21.91
N ASN A 175 17.58 11.56 22.22
CA ASN A 175 16.59 10.80 22.99
C ASN A 175 16.24 9.48 22.29
N ALA A 176 15.95 9.54 20.99
CA ALA A 176 15.69 8.33 20.19
C ALA A 176 16.87 7.35 20.25
N LEU A 177 18.11 7.86 20.11
CA LEU A 177 19.31 7.03 20.17
C LEU A 177 19.47 6.34 21.54
N GLN A 178 19.23 7.06 22.62
CA GLN A 178 19.31 6.54 23.98
C GLN A 178 18.27 5.42 24.20
N LEU A 179 17.03 5.65 23.78
CA LEU A 179 15.95 4.67 23.88
C LEU A 179 16.24 3.41 23.05
N PHE A 180 16.67 3.55 21.79
CA PHE A 180 17.03 2.41 20.96
C PHE A 180 18.26 1.63 21.47
N LYS A 181 19.24 2.33 22.05
CA LYS A 181 20.37 1.66 22.72
C LYS A 181 19.91 0.82 23.92
N THR A 182 18.96 1.34 24.70
CA THR A 182 18.37 0.61 25.83
C THR A 182 17.56 -0.59 25.34
N TYR A 183 16.84 -0.43 24.23
CA TYR A 183 16.08 -1.52 23.59
C TYR A 183 16.99 -2.56 22.90
N GLY A 184 18.17 -2.16 22.42
CA GLY A 184 19.17 -3.05 21.81
C GLY A 184 18.95 -3.36 20.33
N ASP A 185 18.18 -2.54 19.61
CA ASP A 185 17.93 -2.71 18.18
C ASP A 185 19.04 -2.05 17.34
N LEU A 186 19.97 -2.87 16.83
CA LEU A 186 21.11 -2.40 16.03
C LEU A 186 20.69 -1.70 14.75
N TYR A 187 19.58 -2.13 14.13
CA TYR A 187 19.05 -1.52 12.92
C TYR A 187 18.57 -0.08 13.19
N GLN A 188 17.76 0.10 14.21
CA GLN A 188 17.23 1.41 14.59
C GLN A 188 18.34 2.34 15.14
N ILE A 189 19.30 1.79 15.91
CA ILE A 189 20.47 2.55 16.38
C ILE A 189 21.24 3.15 15.19
N SER A 190 21.52 2.33 14.15
CA SER A 190 22.21 2.83 12.96
C SER A 190 21.41 3.89 12.22
N GLY A 191 20.08 3.69 12.07
CA GLY A 191 19.16 4.66 11.48
C GLY A 191 19.16 5.98 12.24
N THR A 192 19.18 5.94 13.56
CA THR A 192 19.18 7.15 14.39
C THR A 192 20.52 7.92 14.32
N TYR A 193 21.66 7.22 14.25
CA TYR A 193 22.92 7.87 13.96
C TYR A 193 22.93 8.58 12.60
N ARG A 194 22.27 8.00 11.59
CA ARG A 194 22.06 8.67 10.29
C ARG A 194 21.18 9.94 10.45
N THR A 195 20.14 9.87 11.28
CA THR A 195 19.28 11.03 11.57
C THR A 195 20.10 12.15 12.24
N LEU A 196 20.92 11.83 13.26
CA LEU A 196 21.84 12.80 13.88
C LEU A 196 22.76 13.44 12.83
N ALA A 197 23.35 12.65 11.96
CA ALA A 197 24.20 13.15 10.88
C ALA A 197 23.43 14.05 9.90
N SER A 198 22.20 13.70 9.55
CA SER A 198 21.34 14.51 8.70
C SER A 198 21.01 15.87 9.36
N CYS A 199 20.69 15.87 10.65
CA CYS A 199 20.49 17.11 11.43
C CYS A 199 21.74 17.97 11.45
N CYS A 200 22.92 17.37 11.68
CA CYS A 200 24.20 18.09 11.61
C CYS A 200 24.49 18.67 10.21
N ASN A 201 24.17 17.94 9.15
CA ASN A 201 24.31 18.43 7.77
C ASN A 201 23.45 19.67 7.52
N GLU A 202 22.18 19.67 7.96
CA GLU A 202 21.29 20.84 7.85
C GLU A 202 21.78 22.04 8.67
N GLN A 203 22.49 21.79 9.76
CA GLN A 203 23.09 22.81 10.62
C GLN A 203 24.50 23.24 10.18
N GLY A 204 25.05 22.65 9.11
CA GLY A 204 26.41 22.94 8.61
C GLY A 204 27.55 22.35 9.47
N ARG A 205 27.25 21.38 10.37
CA ARG A 205 28.21 20.71 11.28
C ARG A 205 28.73 19.42 10.64
N TYR A 206 29.44 19.57 9.52
CA TYR A 206 29.77 18.44 8.63
C TYR A 206 30.78 17.44 9.23
N GLU A 207 31.75 17.88 10.03
CA GLU A 207 32.69 16.97 10.71
C GLU A 207 31.99 16.07 11.72
N GLU A 208 31.02 16.60 12.46
CA GLU A 208 30.19 15.84 13.38
C GLU A 208 29.29 14.86 12.62
N ALA A 209 28.68 15.32 11.50
CA ALA A 209 27.89 14.45 10.63
C ALA A 209 28.70 13.25 10.14
N LEU A 210 29.97 13.46 9.74
CA LEU A 210 30.85 12.38 9.31
C LEU A 210 31.15 11.40 10.45
N SER A 211 31.33 11.90 11.68
CA SER A 211 31.53 11.06 12.87
C SER A 211 30.30 10.19 13.14
N TYR A 212 29.10 10.78 13.11
CA TYR A 212 27.86 10.01 13.29
C TYR A 212 27.62 8.99 12.16
N LEU A 213 27.95 9.30 10.91
CA LEU A 213 27.84 8.36 9.79
C LEU A 213 28.83 7.19 9.93
N SER A 214 30.02 7.44 10.45
CA SER A 214 31.00 6.38 10.74
C SER A 214 30.49 5.43 11.82
N GLU A 215 29.89 5.94 12.89
CA GLU A 215 29.23 5.14 13.93
C GLU A 215 28.03 4.37 13.34
N ALA A 216 27.20 5.02 12.49
CA ALA A 216 26.08 4.38 11.82
C ALA A 216 26.52 3.14 11.04
N LEU A 217 27.56 3.27 10.19
CA LEU A 217 28.11 2.12 9.43
C LEU A 217 28.69 1.05 10.37
N GLY A 218 29.26 1.44 11.51
CA GLY A 218 29.71 0.49 12.54
C GLY A 218 28.56 -0.36 13.09
N TYR A 219 27.38 0.23 13.30
CA TYR A 219 26.18 -0.50 13.72
C TYR A 219 25.56 -1.34 12.61
N VAL A 220 25.58 -0.86 11.35
CA VAL A 220 25.19 -1.67 10.18
C VAL A 220 26.04 -2.94 10.10
N ASN A 221 27.37 -2.81 10.20
CA ASN A 221 28.29 -3.93 10.18
C ASN A 221 28.00 -4.91 11.32
N ARG A 222 27.80 -4.41 12.57
CA ARG A 222 27.44 -5.26 13.72
C ARG A 222 26.11 -5.98 13.51
N HIS A 223 25.12 -5.34 12.89
CA HIS A 223 23.85 -5.96 12.53
C HIS A 223 24.08 -7.14 11.57
N HIS A 224 24.86 -6.95 10.50
CA HIS A 224 25.14 -7.98 9.51
C HIS A 224 25.98 -9.12 10.11
N GLU A 225 26.98 -8.80 10.93
CA GLU A 225 27.77 -9.79 11.66
C GLU A 225 26.91 -10.66 12.59
N LYS A 226 25.95 -10.05 13.29
CA LYS A 226 25.04 -10.76 14.20
C LYS A 226 24.03 -11.64 13.51
N PHE A 227 23.43 -11.17 12.41
CA PHE A 227 22.28 -11.83 11.79
C PHE A 227 22.62 -12.62 10.53
N TYR A 228 23.73 -12.31 9.84
CA TYR A 228 24.12 -12.91 8.57
C TYR A 228 25.52 -13.52 8.58
N HIS A 229 26.18 -13.51 9.74
CA HIS A 229 27.54 -14.09 9.93
C HIS A 229 28.60 -13.49 8.96
N CYS A 230 28.46 -12.22 8.57
CA CYS A 230 29.47 -11.51 7.77
C CYS A 230 30.70 -11.20 8.64
N THR A 231 31.54 -12.15 8.85
CA THR A 231 32.69 -12.05 9.80
C THR A 231 33.97 -11.57 9.14
N ASP A 232 34.07 -11.60 7.81
CA ASP A 232 35.25 -11.13 7.11
C ASP A 232 35.37 -9.59 7.20
N THR A 233 36.56 -9.13 7.55
CA THR A 233 36.83 -7.69 7.64
C THR A 233 36.83 -6.99 6.29
N THR A 234 36.94 -7.73 5.18
CA THR A 234 36.82 -7.22 3.80
C THR A 234 35.40 -6.91 3.44
N ASP A 235 34.39 -7.54 4.09
CA ASP A 235 32.96 -7.39 3.83
C ASP A 235 32.28 -6.32 4.69
N ARG A 236 33.10 -5.47 5.37
CA ARG A 236 32.58 -4.39 6.21
C ARG A 236 32.42 -3.10 5.42
N LEU A 237 31.28 -2.47 5.57
CA LEU A 237 31.03 -1.13 5.04
C LEU A 237 31.95 -0.11 5.71
N ARG A 238 32.54 0.76 4.89
CA ARG A 238 33.42 1.87 5.33
C ARG A 238 32.94 3.16 4.68
N PRO A 239 33.18 4.33 5.30
CA PRO A 239 32.81 5.60 4.71
C PRO A 239 33.42 5.86 3.32
N TYR A 240 34.66 5.35 3.11
CA TYR A 240 35.35 5.43 1.82
C TYR A 240 36.32 4.25 1.65
N VAL A 241 36.40 3.71 0.43
CA VAL A 241 37.36 2.69 0.05
C VAL A 241 38.03 3.12 -1.28
N PRO A 242 39.33 3.45 -1.27
CA PRO A 242 40.03 3.78 -2.50
C PRO A 242 40.07 2.59 -3.46
N MET A 243 39.82 2.83 -4.75
CA MET A 243 39.95 1.82 -5.83
C MET A 243 39.09 0.56 -5.68
N ALA A 244 37.94 0.64 -5.02
CA ALA A 244 37.02 -0.50 -4.96
C ALA A 244 36.45 -0.81 -6.35
N SER A 245 36.60 -2.05 -6.82
CA SER A 245 36.10 -2.50 -8.13
C SER A 245 34.62 -2.88 -8.09
N THR A 246 34.11 -3.23 -6.93
CA THR A 246 32.70 -3.60 -6.68
C THR A 246 32.27 -3.10 -5.31
N SER A 247 31.03 -2.60 -5.19
CA SER A 247 30.52 -2.19 -3.88
C SER A 247 30.07 -3.42 -3.08
N ILE A 248 30.45 -3.44 -1.80
CA ILE A 248 30.03 -4.47 -0.85
C ILE A 248 28.51 -4.45 -0.69
N GLU A 249 27.90 -3.27 -0.76
CA GLU A 249 26.47 -3.06 -0.65
C GLU A 249 25.71 -3.84 -1.72
N LEU A 250 26.14 -3.76 -2.98
CA LEU A 250 25.52 -4.51 -4.08
C LEU A 250 25.76 -6.02 -3.94
N GLN A 251 26.89 -6.44 -3.38
CA GLN A 251 27.12 -7.85 -3.06
C GLN A 251 26.13 -8.33 -2.00
N TRP A 252 25.94 -7.58 -0.91
CA TRP A 252 24.96 -7.91 0.12
C TRP A 252 23.51 -7.93 -0.39
N ILE A 253 23.15 -7.00 -1.26
CA ILE A 253 21.79 -6.92 -1.84
C ILE A 253 21.52 -8.12 -2.77
N ASN A 254 22.54 -8.59 -3.50
CA ASN A 254 22.41 -9.70 -4.43
C ASN A 254 22.59 -11.09 -3.77
N ASP A 255 23.03 -11.15 -2.51
CA ASP A 255 23.19 -12.41 -1.79
C ASP A 255 21.87 -12.88 -1.20
N ASP A 256 21.39 -14.04 -1.62
CA ASP A 256 20.15 -14.65 -1.12
C ASP A 256 20.17 -14.97 0.39
N GLY A 257 21.35 -15.12 0.97
CA GLY A 257 21.57 -15.36 2.41
C GLY A 257 21.49 -14.07 3.25
N ILE A 258 21.69 -12.91 2.65
CA ILE A 258 21.75 -11.61 3.31
C ILE A 258 20.49 -10.80 2.95
N LYS A 259 19.60 -10.59 3.92
CA LYS A 259 18.38 -9.80 3.71
C LYS A 259 18.61 -8.34 4.04
N THR A 260 19.39 -7.66 3.22
CA THR A 260 19.60 -6.21 3.34
C THR A 260 18.47 -5.45 2.70
N VAL A 261 17.98 -4.40 3.37
CA VAL A 261 17.03 -3.45 2.78
C VAL A 261 17.83 -2.43 1.96
N PRO A 262 17.72 -2.43 0.61
CA PRO A 262 18.53 -1.59 -0.24
C PRO A 262 18.41 -0.10 0.09
N GLU A 263 17.18 0.38 0.33
CA GLU A 263 16.91 1.78 0.65
C GLU A 263 17.57 2.21 1.96
N TRP A 264 17.63 1.34 2.96
CA TRP A 264 18.32 1.61 4.22
C TRP A 264 19.80 1.91 3.99
N ILE A 265 20.49 1.08 3.21
CA ILE A 265 21.90 1.27 2.86
C ILE A 265 22.10 2.51 1.97
N ALA A 266 21.22 2.72 0.97
CA ALA A 266 21.30 3.87 0.09
C ALA A 266 21.31 5.19 0.86
N ARG A 267 20.47 5.33 1.88
CA ARG A 267 20.38 6.56 2.68
C ARG A 267 21.66 6.89 3.46
N PHE A 268 22.45 5.91 3.88
CA PHE A 268 23.77 6.17 4.45
C PHE A 268 24.74 6.71 3.40
N ARG A 269 24.73 6.15 2.20
CA ARG A 269 25.58 6.59 1.10
C ARG A 269 25.21 7.98 0.59
N GLU A 270 23.93 8.30 0.55
CA GLU A 270 23.45 9.64 0.27
C GLU A 270 24.01 10.66 1.26
N GLN A 271 23.83 10.42 2.56
CA GLN A 271 24.30 11.34 3.60
C GLN A 271 25.82 11.48 3.60
N LEU A 272 26.57 10.38 3.42
CA LEU A 272 28.04 10.45 3.27
C LEU A 272 28.46 11.28 2.05
N SER A 273 27.78 11.11 0.92
CA SER A 273 28.06 11.90 -0.29
C SER A 273 27.87 13.38 -0.05
N VAL A 274 26.75 13.77 0.58
CA VAL A 274 26.45 15.18 0.93
C VAL A 274 27.49 15.73 1.90
N THR A 275 27.80 14.99 2.96
CA THR A 275 28.78 15.42 3.99
C THR A 275 30.17 15.62 3.38
N TYR A 276 30.66 14.67 2.59
CA TYR A 276 31.95 14.78 1.93
C TYR A 276 31.99 15.91 0.90
N ALA A 277 30.90 16.13 0.15
CA ALA A 277 30.81 17.24 -0.78
C ALA A 277 30.95 18.60 -0.06
N ALA A 278 30.28 18.76 1.07
CA ALA A 278 30.35 19.97 1.88
C ALA A 278 31.73 20.22 2.48
N LEU A 279 32.45 19.13 2.82
CA LEU A 279 33.86 19.19 3.28
C LEU A 279 34.86 19.39 2.15
N GLY A 280 34.43 19.45 0.88
CA GLY A 280 35.32 19.58 -0.28
C GLY A 280 36.08 18.29 -0.65
N MET A 281 35.74 17.16 -0.07
CA MET A 281 36.34 15.85 -0.28
C MET A 281 35.67 15.14 -1.47
N LYS A 282 36.03 15.57 -2.68
CA LYS A 282 35.36 15.14 -3.91
C LYS A 282 35.48 13.65 -4.20
N PRO A 283 36.65 12.98 -4.09
CA PRO A 283 36.75 11.54 -4.36
C PRO A 283 35.83 10.69 -3.45
N GLU A 284 35.73 11.06 -2.18
CA GLU A 284 34.90 10.40 -1.18
C GLU A 284 33.41 10.65 -1.45
N SER A 285 33.06 11.88 -1.82
CA SER A 285 31.69 12.23 -2.21
C SER A 285 31.26 11.45 -3.47
N ASP A 286 32.09 11.45 -4.52
CA ASP A 286 31.79 10.75 -5.78
C ASP A 286 31.67 9.23 -5.56
N TYR A 287 32.52 8.64 -4.72
CA TYR A 287 32.44 7.21 -4.34
C TYR A 287 31.06 6.89 -3.72
N ASN A 288 30.66 7.64 -2.71
CA ASN A 288 29.39 7.41 -2.02
C ASN A 288 28.19 7.67 -2.93
N ARG A 289 28.24 8.72 -3.76
CA ARG A 289 27.19 9.04 -4.72
C ARG A 289 27.01 7.92 -5.76
N ASN A 290 28.09 7.36 -6.27
CA ASN A 290 28.01 6.30 -7.27
C ASN A 290 27.36 5.04 -6.68
N ILE A 291 27.74 4.61 -5.48
CA ILE A 291 27.09 3.48 -4.80
C ILE A 291 25.60 3.76 -4.56
N TYR A 292 25.26 4.97 -4.09
CA TYR A 292 23.87 5.39 -3.93
C TYR A 292 23.06 5.26 -5.22
N LEU A 293 23.59 5.76 -6.34
CA LEU A 293 22.93 5.67 -7.65
C LEU A 293 22.81 4.23 -8.14
N ASP A 294 23.83 3.41 -7.96
CA ASP A 294 23.81 1.99 -8.33
C ASP A 294 22.71 1.23 -7.56
N ILE A 295 22.55 1.50 -6.26
CA ILE A 295 21.47 0.92 -5.44
C ILE A 295 20.11 1.40 -5.93
N LEU A 296 19.96 2.69 -6.25
CA LEU A 296 18.70 3.22 -6.79
C LEU A 296 18.33 2.60 -8.14
N ASP A 297 19.31 2.41 -9.01
CA ASP A 297 19.07 1.75 -10.31
C ASP A 297 18.65 0.29 -10.14
N TYR A 298 19.27 -0.43 -9.21
CA TYR A 298 18.87 -1.78 -8.86
C TYR A 298 17.41 -1.84 -8.36
N THR A 299 17.06 -0.98 -7.40
CA THR A 299 15.71 -0.95 -6.83
C THR A 299 14.65 -0.43 -7.83
N ARG A 300 15.03 0.44 -8.78
CA ARG A 300 14.12 0.92 -9.82
C ARG A 300 13.61 -0.19 -10.72
N GLN A 301 14.46 -1.15 -11.09
CA GLN A 301 14.06 -2.28 -11.92
C GLN A 301 13.01 -3.14 -11.23
N ASP A 302 13.17 -3.40 -9.94
CA ASP A 302 12.20 -4.15 -9.15
C ASP A 302 10.87 -3.39 -9.01
N LYS A 303 10.93 -2.07 -8.83
CA LYS A 303 9.73 -1.20 -8.77
C LYS A 303 8.95 -1.18 -10.07
N GLU A 304 9.63 -1.08 -11.21
CA GLU A 304 8.97 -1.13 -12.52
C GLU A 304 8.28 -2.46 -12.77
N LEU A 305 8.92 -3.57 -12.39
CA LEU A 305 8.32 -4.90 -12.50
C LEU A 305 7.07 -5.02 -11.62
N GLU A 306 7.14 -4.52 -10.39
CA GLU A 306 6.01 -4.53 -9.46
C GLU A 306 4.86 -3.63 -9.94
N SER A 307 5.17 -2.41 -10.40
CA SER A 307 4.17 -1.51 -10.98
C SER A 307 3.45 -2.13 -12.18
N ARG A 308 4.20 -2.77 -13.08
CA ARG A 308 3.63 -3.49 -14.23
C ARG A 308 2.76 -4.65 -13.79
N TYR A 309 3.19 -5.39 -12.78
CA TYR A 309 2.39 -6.50 -12.24
C TYR A 309 1.06 -6.01 -11.66
N ILE A 310 1.08 -4.96 -10.84
CA ILE A 310 -0.14 -4.37 -10.25
C ILE A 310 -1.07 -3.83 -11.35
N ALA A 311 -0.51 -3.18 -12.38
CA ALA A 311 -1.30 -2.70 -13.50
C ALA A 311 -1.97 -3.87 -14.25
N LEU A 312 -1.24 -4.96 -14.51
CA LEU A 312 -1.79 -6.17 -15.14
C LEU A 312 -2.83 -6.88 -14.27
N GLU A 313 -2.64 -6.92 -12.95
CA GLU A 313 -3.62 -7.49 -12.01
C GLU A 313 -4.92 -6.69 -12.04
N LYS A 314 -4.85 -5.36 -12.00
CA LYS A 314 -6.01 -4.46 -12.12
C LYS A 314 -6.73 -4.62 -13.46
N GLU A 315 -5.98 -4.72 -14.55
CA GLU A 315 -6.52 -4.96 -15.89
C GLU A 315 -7.20 -6.33 -15.97
N SER A 316 -6.60 -7.37 -15.40
CA SER A 316 -7.18 -8.71 -15.31
C SER A 316 -8.48 -8.74 -14.49
N GLU A 317 -8.56 -8.01 -13.38
CA GLU A 317 -9.79 -7.87 -12.59
C GLU A 317 -10.89 -7.15 -13.38
N GLN A 318 -10.56 -6.08 -14.11
CA GLN A 318 -11.51 -5.37 -14.97
C GLN A 318 -12.03 -6.26 -16.10
N LEU A 319 -11.14 -7.01 -16.76
CA LEU A 319 -11.52 -7.98 -17.81
C LEU A 319 -12.43 -9.08 -17.26
N THR A 320 -12.15 -9.58 -16.08
CA THR A 320 -12.98 -10.61 -15.41
C THR A 320 -14.37 -10.06 -15.08
N GLY A 321 -14.45 -8.79 -14.62
CA GLY A 321 -15.71 -8.08 -14.40
C GLY A 321 -16.52 -7.90 -15.70
N LEU A 322 -15.88 -7.48 -16.79
CA LEU A 322 -16.50 -7.34 -18.10
C LEU A 322 -16.99 -8.70 -18.64
N LEU A 323 -16.19 -9.76 -18.47
CA LEU A 323 -16.56 -11.11 -18.88
C LEU A 323 -17.83 -11.58 -18.14
N ALA A 324 -17.91 -11.30 -16.83
CA ALA A 324 -19.09 -11.64 -16.03
C ALA A 324 -20.34 -10.90 -16.54
N VAL A 325 -20.23 -9.62 -16.88
CA VAL A 325 -21.35 -8.83 -17.46
C VAL A 325 -21.78 -9.42 -18.81
N VAL A 326 -20.84 -9.79 -19.67
CA VAL A 326 -21.14 -10.41 -20.97
C VAL A 326 -21.86 -11.75 -20.79
N ILE A 327 -21.39 -12.59 -19.86
CA ILE A 327 -22.03 -13.89 -19.57
C ILE A 327 -23.46 -13.69 -19.07
N ILE A 328 -23.68 -12.74 -18.16
CA ILE A 328 -25.03 -12.40 -17.67
C ILE A 328 -25.90 -11.93 -18.83
N GLY A 329 -25.39 -11.06 -19.72
CA GLY A 329 -26.10 -10.60 -20.91
C GLY A 329 -26.51 -11.75 -21.82
N ILE A 330 -25.62 -12.71 -22.07
CA ILE A 330 -25.92 -13.90 -22.87
C ILE A 330 -27.03 -14.76 -22.22
N ILE A 331 -26.96 -14.96 -20.89
CA ILE A 331 -27.98 -15.70 -20.15
C ILE A 331 -29.35 -15.03 -20.29
N VAL A 332 -29.41 -13.70 -20.13
CA VAL A 332 -30.64 -12.92 -20.30
C VAL A 332 -31.21 -13.08 -21.72
N LEU A 333 -30.37 -13.00 -22.76
CA LEU A 333 -30.79 -13.23 -24.16
C LEU A 333 -31.33 -14.62 -24.39
N ILE A 334 -30.71 -15.64 -23.83
CA ILE A 334 -31.19 -17.03 -23.92
C ILE A 334 -32.57 -17.19 -23.27
N VAL A 335 -32.74 -16.60 -22.07
CA VAL A 335 -34.03 -16.63 -21.36
C VAL A 335 -35.12 -15.87 -22.14
N LEU A 336 -34.83 -14.70 -22.68
CA LEU A 336 -35.74 -13.96 -23.54
C LEU A 336 -36.11 -14.74 -24.80
N PHE A 337 -35.13 -15.32 -25.46
CA PHE A 337 -35.36 -16.17 -26.64
C PHE A 337 -36.26 -17.36 -26.28
N TRP A 338 -36.03 -18.04 -25.15
CA TRP A 338 -36.87 -19.12 -24.68
C TRP A 338 -38.30 -18.67 -24.39
N ILE A 339 -38.51 -17.54 -23.75
CA ILE A 339 -39.85 -16.97 -23.48
C ILE A 339 -40.56 -16.65 -24.79
N LEU A 340 -39.89 -15.98 -25.73
CA LEU A 340 -40.45 -15.63 -27.04
C LEU A 340 -40.81 -16.87 -27.83
N ASN A 341 -39.95 -17.87 -27.85
CA ASN A 341 -40.20 -19.14 -28.53
C ASN A 341 -41.39 -19.89 -27.91
N ARG A 342 -41.50 -19.89 -26.59
CA ARG A 342 -42.65 -20.45 -25.87
C ARG A 342 -43.96 -19.71 -26.21
N GLN A 343 -43.94 -18.39 -26.22
CA GLN A 343 -45.09 -17.58 -26.59
C GLN A 343 -45.50 -17.80 -28.08
N TRP A 344 -44.51 -17.94 -28.95
CA TRP A 344 -44.76 -18.23 -30.37
C TRP A 344 -45.38 -19.60 -30.57
N LYS A 345 -44.90 -20.64 -29.88
CA LYS A 345 -45.51 -21.97 -29.90
C LYS A 345 -46.95 -21.95 -29.38
N VAL A 346 -47.20 -21.29 -28.25
CA VAL A 346 -48.56 -21.17 -27.71
C VAL A 346 -49.49 -20.44 -28.68
N ARG A 347 -49.05 -19.35 -29.31
CA ARG A 347 -49.85 -18.65 -30.34
C ARG A 347 -50.11 -19.55 -31.55
N ASN A 348 -49.11 -20.27 -32.02
CA ASN A 348 -49.22 -21.17 -33.16
C ASN A 348 -50.22 -22.30 -32.88
N THR A 349 -50.19 -22.89 -31.69
CA THR A 349 -51.17 -23.94 -31.32
C THR A 349 -52.58 -23.37 -31.21
N LEU A 350 -52.75 -22.12 -30.72
CA LEU A 350 -54.06 -21.43 -30.70
C LEU A 350 -54.57 -21.13 -32.11
N TYR A 351 -53.68 -20.69 -33.02
CA TYR A 351 -54.06 -20.47 -34.44
C TYR A 351 -54.50 -21.77 -35.13
N ILE A 352 -53.74 -22.85 -34.95
CA ILE A 352 -54.09 -24.17 -35.50
C ILE A 352 -55.41 -24.66 -34.93
N ALA A 353 -55.68 -24.48 -33.65
CA ALA A 353 -56.92 -24.86 -32.99
C ALA A 353 -58.12 -24.02 -33.54
N LYS A 354 -57.92 -22.72 -33.76
CA LYS A 354 -58.93 -21.87 -34.41
C LYS A 354 -59.21 -22.33 -35.84
N LEU A 355 -58.15 -22.61 -36.62
CA LEU A 355 -58.29 -23.07 -38.02
C LEU A 355 -59.03 -24.40 -38.09
N LYS A 356 -58.72 -25.36 -37.20
CA LYS A 356 -59.46 -26.62 -37.10
C LYS A 356 -60.95 -26.40 -36.79
N ARG A 357 -61.27 -25.50 -35.82
CA ARG A 357 -62.68 -25.20 -35.51
C ARG A 357 -63.41 -24.58 -36.70
N THR A 358 -62.73 -23.63 -37.41
CA THR A 358 -63.34 -23.02 -38.60
C THR A 358 -63.55 -24.06 -39.68
N LEU A 359 -62.59 -24.96 -39.94
CA LEU A 359 -62.74 -26.10 -40.86
C LEU A 359 -63.87 -27.05 -40.48
N ASP A 360 -64.02 -27.40 -39.20
CA ASP A 360 -65.11 -28.23 -38.71
C ASP A 360 -66.48 -27.57 -38.86
N ILE A 361 -66.56 -26.23 -38.67
CA ILE A 361 -67.79 -25.46 -38.94
C ILE A 361 -68.11 -25.45 -40.44
N CYS A 362 -67.13 -25.19 -41.30
CA CYS A 362 -67.29 -25.25 -42.73
C CYS A 362 -67.76 -26.66 -43.20
N ARG A 363 -67.14 -27.72 -42.70
CA ARG A 363 -67.58 -29.13 -42.99
C ARG A 363 -69.01 -29.38 -42.54
N LYS A 364 -69.40 -28.88 -41.36
CA LYS A 364 -70.81 -29.07 -40.92
C LYS A 364 -71.77 -28.28 -41.76
N ILE A 365 -71.43 -27.09 -42.22
CA ILE A 365 -72.24 -26.26 -43.12
C ILE A 365 -72.33 -26.99 -44.49
N THR A 366 -71.20 -27.47 -45.04
CA THR A 366 -71.22 -28.20 -46.31
C THR A 366 -71.99 -29.52 -46.23
N ALA A 367 -71.95 -30.18 -45.06
CA ALA A 367 -72.74 -31.42 -44.84
C ALA A 367 -74.23 -31.17 -44.56
N SER A 368 -74.62 -29.92 -44.19
CA SER A 368 -76.00 -29.54 -43.97
C SER A 368 -76.68 -28.88 -45.21
N VAL A 369 -75.93 -28.68 -46.27
CA VAL A 369 -76.48 -28.29 -47.53
C VAL A 369 -77.03 -29.60 -48.17
N PRO A 370 -78.39 -29.72 -48.44
CA PRO A 370 -78.92 -30.81 -49.09
C PRO A 370 -78.31 -30.99 -50.49
N SER A 371 -77.84 -32.15 -50.79
CA SER A 371 -77.29 -32.49 -52.11
C SER A 371 -78.46 -32.59 -53.13
N ASP A 372 -78.97 -31.41 -53.48
CA ASP A 372 -79.78 -31.39 -54.69
C ASP A 372 -78.85 -31.28 -55.90
N ALA A 373 -78.18 -32.40 -56.15
CA ALA A 373 -77.35 -32.55 -57.35
C ALA A 373 -78.10 -32.58 -58.66
N ASN A 374 -79.40 -32.43 -58.62
CA ASN A 374 -80.21 -32.49 -59.83
C ASN A 374 -80.57 -31.09 -60.43
N GLU A 375 -80.36 -30.00 -59.69
CA GLU A 375 -80.59 -28.62 -60.22
C GLU A 375 -79.47 -28.02 -61.06
N VAL A 376 -78.25 -28.50 -60.85
CA VAL A 376 -77.05 -27.93 -61.55
C VAL A 376 -76.94 -28.57 -62.95
N ASP A 377 -77.32 -29.84 -63.13
CA ASP A 377 -77.33 -30.48 -64.44
C ASP A 377 -78.46 -29.94 -65.37
N ASP A 378 -79.62 -29.53 -64.83
CA ASP A 378 -80.68 -28.89 -65.60
C ASP A 378 -80.34 -27.47 -66.09
N VAL A 379 -79.54 -26.72 -65.31
CA VAL A 379 -79.05 -25.41 -65.72
C VAL A 379 -77.96 -25.50 -66.79
N ILE A 380 -77.10 -26.49 -66.74
CA ILE A 380 -76.12 -26.71 -67.79
C ILE A 380 -76.71 -27.20 -69.07
N SER A 381 -77.75 -28.01 -69.00
CA SER A 381 -78.53 -28.48 -70.20
C SER A 381 -79.34 -27.40 -70.85
N ALA A 382 -79.69 -26.34 -70.17
CA ALA A 382 -80.42 -25.19 -70.73
C ALA A 382 -79.55 -24.12 -71.39
N MET A 383 -78.20 -24.23 -71.27
CA MET A 383 -77.22 -23.32 -71.87
C MET A 383 -76.50 -23.94 -73.10
N HIS A 384 -76.96 -25.06 -73.60
CA HIS A 384 -76.61 -25.56 -74.92
C HIS A 384 -77.83 -25.60 -75.82
#